data_3a52857f571486518ea4dae71f5fd9ab
#
_entry.id   3a52857f571486518ea4dae71f5fd9ab
#
_cell.length_a   1.000
_cell.length_b   1.000
_cell.length_c   1.000
_cell.angle_alpha   90.00
_cell.angle_beta   90.00
_cell.angle_gamma   90.00
#
_symmetry.space_group_name_H-M   'P 1'
#
loop_
_entity.id
_entity.type
_entity.pdbx_description
1 polymer ?
#
loop_
_entity_poly.entity_id
_entity_poly.type
_entity_poly.pdbx_seq_one_letter_code
_entity_poly.pdbx_strand_id
1 'polypeptide(L)'
;MAHDTDDSNPPPSCSSPPCYAAEFPGYFGEAPDPAVVDGLNALLEAERAGARVLAVLRDSVEVSSPLHALLKALQKDEGANAVLLYQTLRRLGGAASHETGAFVGKTLAIEGLVPRLRFVNKGQAWVVRKIDELLPAITDAYARTMLEEMRRSHVANIDACEAALDGLPAG
;
A
#
# COMPACT_ATOMS: atom_id res chain seq x y z
N MET A 1 -18.96 64.80 37.88
CA MET A 1 -19.61 63.54 37.41
C MET A 1 -18.71 62.90 36.38
N ALA A 2 -17.97 61.93 36.85
CA ALA A 2 -17.07 61.19 35.98
C ALA A 2 -17.85 60.03 35.31
N HIS A 3 -17.72 59.88 34.02
CA HIS A 3 -18.13 58.67 33.30
C HIS A 3 -16.88 57.84 33.02
N ASP A 4 -16.70 56.80 33.82
CA ASP A 4 -15.85 55.68 33.52
C ASP A 4 -16.49 54.88 32.40
N THR A 5 -15.85 54.82 31.24
CA THR A 5 -16.12 53.83 30.20
C THR A 5 -15.08 52.74 30.38
N ASP A 6 -15.48 51.67 31.07
CA ASP A 6 -14.75 50.38 31.11
C ASP A 6 -14.89 49.70 29.74
N ASP A 7 -13.85 49.82 28.93
CA ASP A 7 -13.75 49.17 27.63
C ASP A 7 -12.83 47.95 27.71
N SER A 8 -13.23 47.01 28.59
CA SER A 8 -12.59 45.70 28.72
C SER A 8 -13.15 44.74 27.66
N ASN A 9 -12.75 44.96 26.39
CA ASN A 9 -12.95 43.99 25.37
C ASN A 9 -11.87 42.90 25.50
N PRO A 10 -12.17 41.63 25.81
CA PRO A 10 -11.16 40.60 25.89
C PRO A 10 -10.52 40.40 24.51
N PRO A 11 -9.20 40.16 24.41
CA PRO A 11 -8.54 39.93 23.14
C PRO A 11 -9.17 38.71 22.45
N PRO A 12 -9.28 38.73 21.13
CA PRO A 12 -9.86 37.62 20.39
C PRO A 12 -9.05 36.33 20.68
N SER A 13 -9.72 35.36 21.30
CA SER A 13 -9.13 34.06 21.53
C SER A 13 -8.93 33.36 20.19
N CYS A 14 -7.71 33.37 19.69
CA CYS A 14 -7.33 32.60 18.52
C CYS A 14 -7.25 31.11 18.89
N SER A 15 -8.33 30.36 18.71
CA SER A 15 -8.44 28.95 19.04
C SER A 15 -8.25 28.01 17.80
N SER A 16 -7.59 28.49 16.76
CA SER A 16 -7.36 27.69 15.54
C SER A 16 -5.98 27.01 15.58
N PRO A 17 -5.91 25.68 15.47
CA PRO A 17 -4.65 24.92 15.43
C PRO A 17 -3.56 25.45 14.48
N PRO A 18 -3.90 26.04 13.31
CA PRO A 18 -2.89 26.58 12.40
C PRO A 18 -2.04 27.72 12.96
N CYS A 19 -2.53 28.47 13.95
CA CYS A 19 -1.79 29.60 14.53
C CYS A 19 -0.58 29.15 15.36
N TYR A 20 -0.58 27.91 15.86
CA TYR A 20 0.50 27.37 16.70
C TYR A 20 1.53 26.55 15.90
N ALA A 21 1.21 26.14 14.68
CA ALA A 21 2.08 25.28 13.88
C ALA A 21 3.45 25.95 13.58
N ALA A 22 3.48 27.27 13.40
CA ALA A 22 4.71 28.01 13.15
C ALA A 22 5.53 28.27 14.43
N GLU A 23 4.87 28.31 15.60
CA GLU A 23 5.50 28.61 16.90
C GLU A 23 6.02 27.35 17.60
N PHE A 24 5.44 26.18 17.25
CA PHE A 24 5.79 24.88 17.82
C PHE A 24 5.99 23.83 16.72
N PRO A 25 7.09 23.89 15.95
CA PRO A 25 7.32 23.01 14.81
C PRO A 25 7.37 21.51 15.17
N GLY A 26 7.60 21.14 16.41
CA GLY A 26 7.54 19.73 16.87
C GLY A 26 6.17 19.28 17.41
N TYR A 27 5.20 20.20 17.56
CA TYR A 27 3.92 19.89 18.21
C TYR A 27 3.01 19.01 17.34
N PHE A 28 3.09 19.14 16.01
CA PHE A 28 2.33 18.36 15.04
C PHE A 28 3.10 17.13 14.50
N GLY A 29 4.27 16.81 15.07
CA GLY A 29 5.18 15.82 14.58
C GLY A 29 6.02 16.30 13.38
N GLU A 30 7.11 15.61 13.09
CA GLU A 30 7.85 15.84 11.85
C GLU A 30 7.01 15.38 10.67
N ALA A 31 7.01 16.15 9.58
CA ALA A 31 6.42 15.70 8.32
C ALA A 31 7.08 14.39 7.89
N PRO A 32 6.32 13.42 7.39
CA PRO A 32 6.91 12.17 6.96
C PRO A 32 7.91 12.42 5.82
N ASP A 33 8.98 11.63 5.78
CA ASP A 33 9.96 11.67 4.67
C ASP A 33 9.22 11.44 3.34
N PRO A 34 9.28 12.38 2.40
CA PRO A 34 8.64 12.24 1.09
C PRO A 34 9.04 10.95 0.36
N ALA A 35 10.29 10.51 0.46
CA ALA A 35 10.76 9.29 -0.17
C ALA A 35 10.11 8.03 0.44
N VAL A 36 9.82 8.05 1.75
CA VAL A 36 9.06 7.00 2.42
C VAL A 36 7.61 7.00 1.95
N VAL A 37 6.98 8.16 1.87
CA VAL A 37 5.59 8.30 1.39
C VAL A 37 5.46 7.81 -0.05
N ASP A 38 6.38 8.21 -0.93
CA ASP A 38 6.41 7.78 -2.33
C ASP A 38 6.64 6.27 -2.45
N GLY A 39 7.54 5.71 -1.65
CA GLY A 39 7.79 4.27 -1.60
C GLY A 39 6.57 3.47 -1.15
N LEU A 40 5.90 3.90 -0.09
CA LEU A 40 4.66 3.27 0.41
C LEU A 40 3.51 3.40 -0.60
N ASN A 41 3.39 4.53 -1.31
CA ASN A 41 2.41 4.71 -2.36
C ASN A 41 2.67 3.79 -3.55
N ALA A 42 3.92 3.63 -3.97
CA ALA A 42 4.29 2.70 -5.03
C ALA A 42 3.90 1.24 -4.67
N LEU A 43 4.09 0.83 -3.42
CA LEU A 43 3.62 -0.47 -2.92
C LEU A 43 2.09 -0.54 -2.92
N LEU A 44 1.39 0.49 -2.41
CA LEU A 44 -0.09 0.54 -2.39
C LEU A 44 -0.71 0.40 -3.78
N GLU A 45 -0.13 1.06 -4.77
CA GLU A 45 -0.56 0.97 -6.17
C GLU A 45 -0.33 -0.43 -6.74
N ALA A 46 0.81 -1.05 -6.41
CA ALA A 46 1.14 -2.41 -6.83
C ALA A 46 0.16 -3.43 -6.24
N GLU A 47 -0.14 -3.37 -4.93
CA GLU A 47 -1.09 -4.27 -4.28
C GLU A 47 -2.52 -4.15 -4.86
N ARG A 48 -2.96 -2.92 -5.13
CA ARG A 48 -4.26 -2.70 -5.78
C ARG A 48 -4.29 -3.27 -7.19
N ALA A 49 -3.21 -3.10 -7.94
CA ALA A 49 -3.10 -3.64 -9.29
C ALA A 49 -3.08 -5.17 -9.29
N GLY A 50 -2.31 -5.77 -8.39
CA GLY A 50 -2.23 -7.22 -8.24
C GLY A 50 -3.57 -7.83 -7.84
N ALA A 51 -4.25 -7.27 -6.84
CA ALA A 51 -5.59 -7.73 -6.45
C ALA A 51 -6.58 -7.71 -7.62
N ARG A 52 -6.52 -6.68 -8.50
CA ARG A 52 -7.38 -6.61 -9.71
C ARG A 52 -7.03 -7.66 -10.74
N VAL A 53 -5.74 -7.83 -11.03
CA VAL A 53 -5.27 -8.86 -11.97
C VAL A 53 -5.66 -10.25 -11.48
N LEU A 54 -5.39 -10.56 -10.22
CA LEU A 54 -5.71 -11.87 -9.63
C LEU A 54 -7.21 -12.16 -9.63
N ALA A 55 -8.07 -11.15 -9.46
CA ALA A 55 -9.51 -11.30 -9.62
C ALA A 55 -9.88 -11.76 -11.04
N VAL A 56 -9.34 -11.09 -12.07
CA VAL A 56 -9.59 -11.43 -13.47
C VAL A 56 -9.07 -12.83 -13.81
N LEU A 57 -7.85 -13.17 -13.37
CA LEU A 57 -7.25 -14.48 -13.63
C LEU A 57 -8.02 -15.60 -12.90
N ARG A 58 -8.43 -15.37 -11.64
CA ARG A 58 -9.27 -16.31 -10.90
C ARG A 58 -10.57 -16.61 -11.63
N ASP A 59 -11.25 -15.56 -12.13
CA ASP A 59 -12.55 -15.72 -12.80
C ASP A 59 -12.42 -16.40 -14.17
N SER A 60 -11.20 -16.53 -14.72
CA SER A 60 -10.92 -17.26 -15.94
C SER A 60 -10.59 -18.75 -15.74
N VAL A 61 -10.57 -19.21 -14.49
CA VAL A 61 -10.19 -20.57 -14.10
C VAL A 61 -11.38 -21.30 -13.49
N GLU A 62 -11.46 -22.62 -13.74
CA GLU A 62 -12.50 -23.48 -13.16
C GLU A 62 -12.56 -23.35 -11.62
N VAL A 63 -13.76 -23.08 -11.08
CA VAL A 63 -13.99 -22.80 -9.65
C VAL A 63 -13.54 -23.96 -8.76
N SER A 64 -13.68 -25.19 -9.22
CA SER A 64 -13.28 -26.41 -8.49
C SER A 64 -11.77 -26.67 -8.52
N SER A 65 -10.99 -25.92 -9.30
CA SER A 65 -9.56 -26.18 -9.46
C SER A 65 -8.74 -25.69 -8.28
N PRO A 66 -7.62 -26.37 -7.93
CA PRO A 66 -6.66 -25.89 -6.95
C PRO A 66 -6.10 -24.50 -7.30
N LEU A 67 -5.92 -24.22 -8.59
CA LEU A 67 -5.43 -22.92 -9.06
C LEU A 67 -6.43 -21.78 -8.75
N HIS A 68 -7.73 -22.01 -8.91
CA HIS A 68 -8.73 -21.02 -8.51
C HIS A 68 -8.63 -20.70 -7.01
N ALA A 69 -8.50 -21.71 -6.15
CA ALA A 69 -8.34 -21.54 -4.71
C ALA A 69 -7.07 -20.73 -4.38
N LEU A 70 -5.94 -21.03 -5.03
CA LEU A 70 -4.70 -20.28 -4.89
C LEU A 70 -4.88 -18.81 -5.30
N LEU A 71 -5.41 -18.54 -6.50
CA LEU A 71 -5.60 -17.17 -6.99
C LEU A 71 -6.53 -16.36 -6.08
N LYS A 72 -7.54 -17.01 -5.48
CA LYS A 72 -8.42 -16.38 -4.50
C LYS A 72 -7.67 -16.01 -3.22
N ALA A 73 -6.77 -16.86 -2.74
CA ALA A 73 -5.95 -16.59 -1.56
C ALA A 73 -4.99 -15.43 -1.84
N LEU A 74 -4.25 -15.46 -2.95
CA LEU A 74 -3.34 -14.39 -3.37
C LEU A 74 -4.08 -13.05 -3.50
N GLN A 75 -5.24 -13.03 -4.15
CA GLN A 75 -6.06 -11.83 -4.28
C GLN A 75 -6.46 -11.23 -2.93
N LYS A 76 -6.83 -12.09 -1.97
CA LYS A 76 -7.18 -11.67 -0.61
C LYS A 76 -6.00 -11.05 0.11
N ASP A 77 -4.82 -11.65 -0.02
CA ASP A 77 -3.59 -11.15 0.60
C ASP A 77 -3.20 -9.77 0.04
N GLU A 78 -3.21 -9.60 -1.28
CA GLU A 78 -2.92 -8.30 -1.90
C GLU A 78 -3.95 -7.23 -1.50
N GLY A 79 -5.23 -7.59 -1.43
CA GLY A 79 -6.26 -6.68 -0.94
C GLY A 79 -6.06 -6.27 0.52
N ALA A 80 -5.66 -7.20 1.39
CA ALA A 80 -5.35 -6.91 2.78
C ALA A 80 -4.10 -6.03 2.92
N ASN A 81 -3.05 -6.29 2.15
CA ASN A 81 -1.85 -5.48 2.10
C ASN A 81 -2.14 -4.04 1.66
N ALA A 82 -2.99 -3.86 0.63
CA ALA A 82 -3.41 -2.53 0.19
C ALA A 82 -4.10 -1.74 1.32
N VAL A 83 -4.94 -2.39 2.13
CA VAL A 83 -5.57 -1.75 3.30
C VAL A 83 -4.55 -1.37 4.35
N LEU A 84 -3.60 -2.26 4.67
CA LEU A 84 -2.54 -2.00 5.64
C LEU A 84 -1.62 -0.86 5.21
N LEU A 85 -1.23 -0.81 3.94
CA LEU A 85 -0.42 0.28 3.38
C LEU A 85 -1.15 1.61 3.42
N TYR A 86 -2.44 1.64 3.08
CA TYR A 86 -3.27 2.83 3.19
C TYR A 86 -3.32 3.34 4.64
N GLN A 87 -3.57 2.44 5.61
CA GLN A 87 -3.61 2.78 7.03
C GLN A 87 -2.25 3.28 7.54
N THR A 88 -1.17 2.65 7.08
CA THR A 88 0.20 3.05 7.44
C THR A 88 0.54 4.44 6.91
N LEU A 89 0.22 4.75 5.65
CA LEU A 89 0.37 6.08 5.08
C LEU A 89 -0.38 7.13 5.91
N ARG A 90 -1.65 6.85 6.25
CA ARG A 90 -2.46 7.76 7.09
C ARG A 90 -1.87 7.93 8.47
N ARG A 91 -1.39 6.86 9.10
CA ARG A 91 -0.72 6.88 10.40
C ARG A 91 0.53 7.76 10.39
N LEU A 92 1.32 7.68 9.33
CA LEU A 92 2.54 8.47 9.17
C LEU A 92 2.28 9.92 8.73
N GLY A 93 1.03 10.31 8.50
CA GLY A 93 0.66 11.65 8.02
C GLY A 93 0.88 11.86 6.52
N GLY A 94 1.14 10.80 5.77
CA GLY A 94 1.28 10.82 4.31
C GLY A 94 -0.07 10.80 3.58
N ALA A 95 -0.11 11.39 2.38
CA ALA A 95 -1.24 11.27 1.46
C ALA A 95 -1.18 9.93 0.73
N ALA A 96 -2.30 9.20 0.72
CA ALA A 96 -2.40 7.93 -0.01
C ALA A 96 -2.81 8.16 -1.46
N SER A 97 -2.07 7.52 -2.40
CA SER A 97 -2.40 7.49 -3.82
C SER A 97 -3.76 6.81 -4.06
N HIS A 98 -4.43 7.19 -5.13
CA HIS A 98 -5.66 6.55 -5.64
C HIS A 98 -5.42 5.75 -6.93
N GLU A 99 -4.19 5.76 -7.42
CA GLU A 99 -3.79 5.11 -8.67
C GLU A 99 -3.57 3.59 -8.51
N THR A 100 -3.45 2.92 -9.65
CA THR A 100 -3.11 1.49 -9.76
C THR A 100 -2.01 1.23 -10.81
N GLY A 101 -1.48 2.28 -11.41
CA GLY A 101 -0.45 2.18 -12.43
C GLY A 101 -0.86 1.33 -13.67
N ALA A 102 0.12 1.00 -14.50
CA ALA A 102 -0.09 0.32 -15.77
C ALA A 102 -0.02 -1.22 -15.68
N PHE A 103 0.19 -1.80 -14.50
CA PHE A 103 0.44 -3.24 -14.33
C PHE A 103 -0.74 -4.10 -14.80
N VAL A 104 -1.98 -3.69 -14.49
CA VAL A 104 -3.20 -4.40 -14.91
C VAL A 104 -3.24 -4.54 -16.44
N GLY A 105 -3.13 -3.41 -17.16
CA GLY A 105 -3.16 -3.41 -18.62
C GLY A 105 -2.03 -4.23 -19.23
N LYS A 106 -0.81 -4.11 -18.68
CA LYS A 106 0.35 -4.88 -19.14
C LYS A 106 0.14 -6.39 -18.98
N THR A 107 -0.36 -6.83 -17.83
CA THR A 107 -0.59 -8.25 -17.55
C THR A 107 -1.68 -8.82 -18.46
N LEU A 108 -2.80 -8.12 -18.59
CA LEU A 108 -3.94 -8.59 -19.39
C LEU A 108 -3.67 -8.58 -20.89
N ALA A 109 -2.72 -7.78 -21.37
CA ALA A 109 -2.25 -7.80 -22.76
C ALA A 109 -1.40 -9.03 -23.10
N ILE A 110 -0.87 -9.75 -22.13
CA ILE A 110 -0.11 -10.98 -22.33
C ILE A 110 -1.10 -12.09 -22.72
N GLU A 111 -0.80 -12.86 -23.77
CA GLU A 111 -1.60 -14.01 -24.17
C GLU A 111 -1.31 -15.24 -23.30
N GLY A 112 -2.37 -15.95 -22.92
CA GLY A 112 -2.30 -17.19 -22.14
C GLY A 112 -2.21 -16.99 -20.62
N LEU A 113 -2.76 -17.94 -19.89
CA LEU A 113 -2.82 -17.91 -18.42
C LEU A 113 -1.43 -18.05 -17.78
N VAL A 114 -0.65 -19.04 -18.21
CA VAL A 114 0.69 -19.32 -17.65
C VAL A 114 1.64 -18.12 -17.83
N PRO A 115 1.78 -17.48 -19.00
CA PRO A 115 2.58 -16.28 -19.14
C PRO A 115 2.10 -15.12 -18.26
N ARG A 116 0.78 -14.94 -18.09
CA ARG A 116 0.22 -13.93 -17.16
C ARG A 116 0.62 -14.20 -15.72
N LEU A 117 0.51 -15.43 -15.24
CA LEU A 117 0.89 -15.81 -13.89
C LEU A 117 2.39 -15.61 -13.63
N ARG A 118 3.25 -15.95 -14.59
CA ARG A 118 4.68 -15.65 -14.52
C ARG A 118 4.96 -14.15 -14.44
N PHE A 119 4.16 -13.33 -15.13
CA PHE A 119 4.28 -11.88 -15.05
C PHE A 119 3.78 -11.35 -13.70
N VAL A 120 2.73 -11.94 -13.12
CA VAL A 120 2.30 -11.63 -11.75
C VAL A 120 3.41 -11.92 -10.74
N ASN A 121 4.08 -13.09 -10.83
CA ASN A 121 5.22 -13.42 -9.96
C ASN A 121 6.38 -12.42 -10.08
N LYS A 122 6.66 -11.91 -11.29
CA LYS A 122 7.64 -10.82 -11.45
C LYS A 122 7.20 -9.55 -10.73
N GLY A 123 5.89 -9.25 -10.72
CA GLY A 123 5.31 -8.16 -9.96
C GLY A 123 5.51 -8.34 -8.45
N GLN A 124 5.19 -9.52 -7.94
CA GLN A 124 5.40 -9.85 -6.52
C GLN A 124 6.89 -9.76 -6.12
N ALA A 125 7.81 -10.26 -6.95
CA ALA A 125 9.24 -10.11 -6.73
C ALA A 125 9.71 -8.65 -6.78
N TRP A 126 9.06 -7.79 -7.55
CA TRP A 126 9.30 -6.35 -7.52
C TRP A 126 8.87 -5.75 -6.18
N VAL A 127 7.71 -6.14 -5.64
CA VAL A 127 7.24 -5.69 -4.32
C VAL A 127 8.24 -6.07 -3.23
N VAL A 128 8.75 -7.31 -3.23
CA VAL A 128 9.79 -7.77 -2.28
C VAL A 128 11.01 -6.85 -2.32
N ARG A 129 11.55 -6.59 -3.52
CA ARG A 129 12.71 -5.69 -3.67
C ARG A 129 12.40 -4.26 -3.22
N LYS A 130 11.22 -3.75 -3.54
CA LYS A 130 10.80 -2.40 -3.14
C LYS A 130 10.68 -2.26 -1.63
N ILE A 131 10.21 -3.29 -0.93
CA ILE A 131 10.20 -3.35 0.53
C ILE A 131 11.63 -3.35 1.07
N ASP A 132 12.54 -4.17 0.52
CA ASP A 132 13.94 -4.23 0.93
C ASP A 132 14.66 -2.88 0.78
N GLU A 133 14.37 -2.14 -0.30
CA GLU A 133 14.88 -0.79 -0.53
C GLU A 133 14.33 0.23 0.49
N LEU A 134 13.07 0.08 0.91
CA LEU A 134 12.38 1.03 1.75
C LEU A 134 12.67 0.83 3.25
N LEU A 135 12.83 -0.41 3.70
CA LEU A 135 12.98 -0.78 5.11
C LEU A 135 14.07 0.01 5.85
N PRO A 136 15.25 0.33 5.28
CA PRO A 136 16.28 1.11 5.98
C PRO A 136 15.83 2.52 6.38
N ALA A 137 14.91 3.14 5.62
CA ALA A 137 14.39 4.49 5.88
C ALA A 137 13.16 4.49 6.82
N ILE A 138 12.57 3.33 7.12
CA ILE A 138 11.40 3.22 7.99
C ILE A 138 11.82 3.27 9.46
N THR A 139 11.44 4.32 10.16
CA THR A 139 11.72 4.50 11.60
C THR A 139 10.54 4.07 12.49
N ASP A 140 9.30 4.12 11.98
CA ASP A 140 8.11 3.67 12.71
C ASP A 140 8.10 2.14 12.85
N ALA A 141 8.07 1.65 14.08
CA ALA A 141 8.15 0.21 14.37
C ALA A 141 6.96 -0.59 13.81
N TYR A 142 5.76 0.00 13.80
CA TYR A 142 4.58 -0.65 13.24
C TYR A 142 4.71 -0.79 11.72
N ALA A 143 5.11 0.28 11.04
CA ALA A 143 5.32 0.25 9.60
C ALA A 143 6.40 -0.76 9.20
N ARG A 144 7.50 -0.83 9.96
CA ARG A 144 8.57 -1.82 9.76
C ARG A 144 8.05 -3.25 9.88
N THR A 145 7.36 -3.57 10.98
CA THR A 145 6.82 -4.92 11.20
C THR A 145 5.84 -5.30 10.09
N MET A 146 4.93 -4.40 9.72
CA MET A 146 3.97 -4.61 8.64
C MET A 146 4.65 -4.91 7.30
N LEU A 147 5.69 -4.14 6.93
CA LEU A 147 6.43 -4.36 5.69
C LEU A 147 7.22 -5.68 5.71
N GLU A 148 7.81 -6.07 6.84
CA GLU A 148 8.50 -7.34 6.99
C GLU A 148 7.55 -8.54 6.85
N GLU A 149 6.35 -8.44 7.40
CA GLU A 149 5.30 -9.47 7.25
C GLU A 149 4.81 -9.56 5.81
N MET A 150 4.53 -8.43 5.19
CA MET A 150 4.15 -8.33 3.78
C MET A 150 5.22 -8.93 2.86
N ARG A 151 6.49 -8.64 3.11
CA ARG A 151 7.62 -9.24 2.40
C ARG A 151 7.63 -10.77 2.50
N ARG A 152 7.46 -11.32 3.71
CA ARG A 152 7.41 -12.78 3.92
C ARG A 152 6.24 -13.43 3.18
N SER A 153 5.07 -12.79 3.22
CA SER A 153 3.88 -13.26 2.49
C SER A 153 4.14 -13.30 0.98
N HIS A 154 4.75 -12.25 0.41
CA HIS A 154 5.06 -12.21 -1.02
C HIS A 154 6.03 -13.31 -1.44
N VAL A 155 7.07 -13.59 -0.65
CA VAL A 155 8.00 -14.71 -0.93
C VAL A 155 7.25 -16.03 -0.94
N ALA A 156 6.41 -16.30 0.06
CA ALA A 156 5.61 -17.52 0.11
C ALA A 156 4.61 -17.63 -1.06
N ASN A 157 4.01 -16.50 -1.46
CA ASN A 157 3.08 -16.44 -2.58
C ASN A 157 3.76 -16.71 -3.92
N ILE A 158 4.99 -16.22 -4.12
CA ILE A 158 5.81 -16.53 -5.30
C ILE A 158 6.07 -18.03 -5.37
N ASP A 159 6.53 -18.65 -4.28
CA ASP A 159 6.83 -20.08 -4.22
C ASP A 159 5.58 -20.92 -4.51
N ALA A 160 4.43 -20.56 -3.94
CA ALA A 160 3.16 -21.24 -4.16
C ALA A 160 2.70 -21.14 -5.63
N CYS A 161 2.89 -19.96 -6.25
CA CYS A 161 2.53 -19.76 -7.65
C CYS A 161 3.48 -20.53 -8.58
N GLU A 162 4.80 -20.56 -8.33
CA GLU A 162 5.75 -21.36 -9.10
C GLU A 162 5.41 -22.86 -9.02
N ALA A 163 5.13 -23.38 -7.81
CA ALA A 163 4.73 -24.78 -7.63
C ALA A 163 3.43 -25.11 -8.41
N ALA A 164 2.46 -24.18 -8.44
CA ALA A 164 1.24 -24.37 -9.23
C ALA A 164 1.51 -24.35 -10.73
N LEU A 165 2.43 -23.49 -11.20
CA LEU A 165 2.82 -23.42 -12.62
C LEU A 165 3.53 -24.68 -13.10
N ASP A 166 4.37 -25.29 -12.26
CA ASP A 166 5.07 -26.54 -12.56
C ASP A 166 4.10 -27.73 -12.73
N GLY A 167 2.92 -27.67 -12.11
CA GLY A 167 1.86 -28.66 -12.22
C GLY A 167 0.94 -28.49 -13.44
N LEU A 168 1.08 -27.37 -14.19
CA LEU A 168 0.24 -27.13 -15.37
C LEU A 168 0.85 -27.76 -16.62
N PRO A 169 0.01 -28.31 -17.54
CA PRO A 169 0.51 -28.82 -18.80
C PRO A 169 1.19 -27.70 -19.61
N ALA A 170 2.33 -28.01 -20.19
CA ALA A 170 2.98 -27.13 -21.15
C ALA A 170 2.02 -26.89 -22.31
N GLY A 171 1.47 -25.68 -22.42
CA GLY A 171 0.58 -25.25 -23.50
C GLY A 171 1.30 -25.02 -24.81
#